data_c464daeb7b70d1bb157ec0427265a928
#
_entry.id   c464daeb7b70d1bb157ec0427265a928
#
_cell.length_a   1.000
_cell.length_b   1.000
_cell.length_c   1.000
_cell.angle_alpha   90.00
_cell.angle_beta   90.00
_cell.angle_gamma   90.00
#
_symmetry.space_group_name_H-M   'P 1'
#
loop_
_entity.id
_entity.type
_entity.pdbx_description
1 polymer ?
#
loop_
_entity_poly.entity_id
_entity_poly.type
_entity_poly.pdbx_seq_one_letter_code
_entity_poly.pdbx_strand_id
1 'polypeptide(L)'
;MNTRDKHTLSRRDFLKLGALGAGALALRPFAKLALPEFPQADRLGRVAVGKVDVYSRPDGGSQSIGAFYEDQVVAWIREVVGSMPGRTNQRFVETPSGFLWGGQVQPVQNQPNVPVTTLPLTSLGEGMWVEVTVPYVDLVLDNPPARAPWLKYQLSINLPPRFYYSQIVWADQIRVDADGQTWYRLNEKYGSGDVFWGAGEAFHPLTPEEVTPIHPDVSDKRIVVQVNQQTLSCFEGSMEVYFAKISSGALYDAWGNRVDVWGTPVGESPIWRKAISLPLSGGSAAAGWSLPAVGWVSLFVGTGVAIHSTYWHNNYGEPSSRGCVNASPDDAKWIFRWSLPQVQYDPGDVTVEWPGGTKVNVQETVF
;
A
#
# COMPACT_ATOMS: atom_id res chain seq x y z
N MET A 1 69.25 9.94 18.56
CA MET A 1 68.27 10.47 19.50
C MET A 1 67.16 11.09 18.67
N ASN A 2 66.08 10.36 18.44
CA ASN A 2 65.00 10.81 17.56
C ASN A 2 63.75 11.00 18.43
N THR A 3 63.43 12.27 18.71
CA THR A 3 62.24 12.68 19.45
C THR A 3 61.06 12.60 18.51
N ARG A 4 60.14 11.66 18.72
CA ARG A 4 58.82 11.62 18.09
C ARG A 4 57.92 12.66 18.77
N ASP A 5 57.60 13.73 18.05
CA ASP A 5 56.55 14.65 18.46
C ASP A 5 55.20 13.93 18.46
N LYS A 6 54.62 13.75 19.62
CA LYS A 6 53.24 13.30 19.79
C LYS A 6 52.29 14.51 19.58
N HIS A 7 51.74 14.66 18.40
CA HIS A 7 50.64 15.60 18.20
C HIS A 7 49.42 15.12 19.01
N THR A 8 49.20 15.66 20.16
CA THR A 8 47.99 15.51 20.95
C THR A 8 46.93 16.46 20.39
N LEU A 9 45.87 15.93 19.82
CA LEU A 9 44.70 16.71 19.39
C LEU A 9 44.12 17.48 20.57
N SER A 10 43.94 18.80 20.43
CA SER A 10 43.29 19.60 21.47
C SER A 10 41.79 19.27 21.56
N ARG A 11 41.17 19.48 22.74
CA ARG A 11 39.71 19.34 22.90
C ARG A 11 38.93 20.17 21.88
N ARG A 12 39.49 21.31 21.46
CA ARG A 12 38.88 22.18 20.45
C ARG A 12 38.93 21.59 19.06
N ASP A 13 40.00 20.86 18.69
CA ASP A 13 40.18 20.20 17.41
C ASP A 13 39.32 18.92 17.34
N PHE A 14 39.13 18.22 18.45
CA PHE A 14 38.22 17.11 18.58
C PHE A 14 36.76 17.56 18.41
N LEU A 15 36.38 18.70 19.03
CA LEU A 15 35.01 19.25 18.85
C LEU A 15 34.76 19.76 17.41
N LYS A 16 35.78 20.34 16.76
CA LYS A 16 35.68 20.74 15.34
C LYS A 16 35.57 19.53 14.41
N LEU A 17 36.34 18.45 14.65
CA LEU A 17 36.24 17.22 13.92
C LEU A 17 34.90 16.49 14.17
N GLY A 18 34.40 16.56 15.42
CA GLY A 18 33.08 16.04 15.76
C GLY A 18 31.94 16.83 15.09
N ALA A 19 32.03 18.16 15.01
CA ALA A 19 31.05 18.99 14.30
C ALA A 19 31.12 18.82 12.78
N LEU A 20 32.30 18.65 12.19
CA LEU A 20 32.48 18.32 10.78
C LEU A 20 32.00 16.90 10.46
N GLY A 21 32.24 15.93 11.35
CA GLY A 21 31.75 14.57 11.23
C GLY A 21 30.23 14.48 11.36
N ALA A 22 29.62 15.22 12.28
CA ALA A 22 28.17 15.29 12.44
C ALA A 22 27.49 16.01 11.27
N GLY A 23 28.10 17.09 10.75
CA GLY A 23 27.62 17.77 9.54
C GLY A 23 27.72 16.91 8.28
N ALA A 24 28.79 16.12 8.14
CA ALA A 24 28.95 15.20 7.00
C ALA A 24 28.02 13.98 7.06
N LEU A 25 27.67 13.52 8.27
CA LEU A 25 26.65 12.47 8.47
C LEU A 25 25.23 12.98 8.22
N ALA A 26 24.94 14.25 8.54
CA ALA A 26 23.65 14.88 8.27
C ALA A 26 23.41 15.16 6.77
N LEU A 27 24.47 15.22 5.95
CA LEU A 27 24.37 15.49 4.51
C LEU A 27 24.40 14.21 3.64
N ARG A 28 24.65 13.02 4.19
CA ARG A 28 24.80 11.77 3.44
C ARG A 28 23.60 10.80 3.44
N PRO A 29 22.49 10.96 4.19
CA PRO A 29 21.43 9.97 4.18
C PRO A 29 20.74 9.84 2.81
N PHE A 30 20.74 10.89 1.99
CA PHE A 30 20.01 10.93 0.72
C PHE A 30 20.82 10.40 -0.49
N ALA A 31 22.15 10.42 -0.45
CA ALA A 31 23.00 10.02 -1.58
C ALA A 31 22.92 8.52 -1.99
N LYS A 32 22.15 7.69 -1.27
CA LYS A 32 21.99 6.25 -1.51
C LYS A 32 20.57 5.83 -1.93
N LEU A 33 19.65 6.76 -2.05
CA LEU A 33 18.23 6.47 -2.27
C LEU A 33 17.74 6.88 -3.67
N ALA A 34 18.58 6.75 -4.70
CA ALA A 34 18.08 6.72 -6.07
C ALA A 34 17.03 5.60 -6.20
N LEU A 35 16.03 5.80 -7.06
CA LEU A 35 15.09 4.73 -7.34
C LEU A 35 15.85 3.48 -7.76
N PRO A 36 15.44 2.29 -7.27
CA PRO A 36 15.99 1.04 -7.75
C PRO A 36 15.80 0.89 -9.26
N GLU A 37 16.76 0.25 -9.93
CA GLU A 37 16.56 -0.15 -11.32
C GLU A 37 15.60 -1.32 -11.38
N PHE A 38 14.54 -1.18 -12.17
CA PHE A 38 13.54 -2.21 -12.39
C PHE A 38 13.66 -2.79 -13.81
N PRO A 39 13.21 -4.03 -14.05
CA PRO A 39 13.19 -4.60 -15.40
C PRO A 39 12.44 -3.69 -16.38
N GLN A 40 12.98 -3.56 -17.60
CA GLN A 40 12.32 -2.84 -18.67
C GLN A 40 11.31 -3.76 -19.34
N ALA A 41 10.03 -3.58 -19.03
CA ALA A 41 8.91 -4.35 -19.58
C ALA A 41 7.62 -3.53 -19.48
N ASP A 42 6.67 -3.76 -20.40
CA ASP A 42 5.38 -3.06 -20.43
C ASP A 42 4.54 -3.35 -19.18
N ARG A 43 4.72 -4.53 -18.59
CA ARG A 43 4.04 -4.94 -17.36
C ARG A 43 5.05 -5.54 -16.40
N LEU A 44 4.90 -5.22 -15.13
CA LEU A 44 5.75 -5.71 -14.06
C LEU A 44 4.92 -6.38 -12.98
N GLY A 45 5.56 -7.30 -12.27
CA GLY A 45 5.01 -7.91 -11.07
C GLY A 45 6.00 -7.79 -9.91
N ARG A 46 5.55 -7.37 -8.75
CA ARG A 46 6.32 -7.41 -7.50
C ARG A 46 5.91 -8.64 -6.70
N VAL A 47 6.89 -9.42 -6.26
CA VAL A 47 6.65 -10.50 -5.30
C VAL A 47 6.23 -9.89 -3.97
N ALA A 48 5.00 -10.18 -3.54
CA ALA A 48 4.37 -9.53 -2.38
C ALA A 48 4.44 -10.38 -1.10
N VAL A 49 5.15 -11.51 -1.13
CA VAL A 49 5.29 -12.44 0.00
C VAL A 49 6.72 -12.94 0.08
N GLY A 50 7.14 -13.47 1.24
CA GLY A 50 8.53 -13.86 1.50
C GLY A 50 9.22 -14.67 0.40
N LYS A 51 8.53 -15.65 -0.23
CA LYS A 51 9.05 -16.48 -1.33
C LYS A 51 7.94 -16.97 -2.25
N VAL A 52 8.20 -16.95 -3.57
CA VAL A 52 7.33 -17.55 -4.60
C VAL A 52 8.15 -18.51 -5.46
N ASP A 53 7.68 -19.73 -5.62
CA ASP A 53 8.33 -20.71 -6.48
C ASP A 53 8.08 -20.39 -7.96
N VAL A 54 9.10 -20.64 -8.79
CA VAL A 54 9.04 -20.56 -10.25
C VAL A 54 8.76 -21.96 -10.78
N TYR A 55 7.67 -22.13 -11.48
CA TYR A 55 7.24 -23.40 -12.05
C TYR A 55 7.62 -23.49 -13.54
N SER A 56 7.96 -24.72 -14.00
CA SER A 56 8.26 -24.98 -15.42
C SER A 56 7.00 -24.88 -16.31
N ARG A 57 5.81 -25.02 -15.72
CA ARG A 57 4.48 -24.90 -16.36
C ARG A 57 3.56 -24.16 -15.41
N PRO A 58 2.42 -23.60 -15.86
CA PRO A 58 1.42 -22.94 -15.00
C PRO A 58 0.64 -23.99 -14.18
N ASP A 59 1.35 -24.75 -13.37
CA ASP A 59 0.84 -25.86 -12.57
C ASP A 59 1.67 -25.99 -11.29
N GLY A 60 1.04 -25.76 -10.13
CA GLY A 60 1.66 -25.86 -8.82
C GLY A 60 2.16 -27.28 -8.46
N GLY A 61 1.68 -28.32 -9.18
CA GLY A 61 2.21 -29.68 -9.11
C GLY A 61 3.39 -29.95 -10.06
N SER A 62 3.77 -28.99 -10.91
CA SER A 62 4.92 -29.13 -11.80
C SER A 62 6.24 -28.88 -11.07
N GLN A 63 7.35 -29.17 -11.75
CA GLN A 63 8.68 -28.95 -11.21
C GLN A 63 8.92 -27.47 -10.89
N SER A 64 9.30 -27.19 -9.65
CA SER A 64 9.91 -25.91 -9.27
C SER A 64 11.32 -25.84 -9.84
N ILE A 65 11.59 -24.80 -10.64
CA ILE A 65 12.85 -24.56 -11.35
C ILE A 65 13.64 -23.39 -10.78
N GLY A 66 13.09 -22.70 -9.76
CA GLY A 66 13.69 -21.56 -9.09
C GLY A 66 12.72 -20.91 -8.10
N ALA A 67 13.09 -19.77 -7.59
CA ALA A 67 12.25 -18.97 -6.71
C ALA A 67 12.57 -17.50 -6.85
N PHE A 68 11.55 -16.65 -6.60
CA PHE A 68 11.70 -15.23 -6.33
C PHE A 68 11.36 -14.94 -4.88
N TYR A 69 11.94 -13.88 -4.36
CA TYR A 69 11.77 -13.45 -2.97
C TYR A 69 11.05 -12.12 -2.89
N GLU A 70 10.53 -11.81 -1.71
CA GLU A 70 9.80 -10.58 -1.42
C GLU A 70 10.51 -9.36 -2.00
N ASP A 71 9.73 -8.46 -2.58
CA ASP A 71 10.14 -7.24 -3.25
C ASP A 71 10.93 -7.40 -4.56
N GLN A 72 11.28 -8.63 -4.97
CA GLN A 72 11.81 -8.80 -6.33
C GLN A 72 10.75 -8.44 -7.37
N VAL A 73 11.17 -7.67 -8.37
CA VAL A 73 10.32 -7.23 -9.48
C VAL A 73 10.68 -8.02 -10.73
N VAL A 74 9.67 -8.56 -11.37
CA VAL A 74 9.80 -9.42 -12.55
C VAL A 74 9.03 -8.83 -13.74
N ALA A 75 9.52 -9.08 -14.96
CA ALA A 75 8.75 -8.81 -16.15
C ALA A 75 7.52 -9.74 -16.20
N TRP A 76 6.34 -9.15 -16.39
CA TRP A 76 5.06 -9.85 -16.50
C TRP A 76 4.69 -9.96 -17.98
N ILE A 77 4.95 -11.09 -18.61
CA ILE A 77 4.68 -11.30 -20.05
C ILE A 77 3.18 -11.35 -20.29
N ARG A 78 2.50 -12.26 -19.60
CA ARG A 78 1.04 -12.40 -19.63
C ARG A 78 0.52 -13.16 -18.41
N GLU A 79 -0.78 -13.10 -18.20
CA GLU A 79 -1.50 -13.96 -17.28
C GLU A 79 -2.07 -15.17 -18.02
N VAL A 80 -1.97 -16.33 -17.42
CA VAL A 80 -2.50 -17.58 -17.95
C VAL A 80 -3.30 -18.32 -16.87
N VAL A 81 -4.31 -19.06 -17.29
CA VAL A 81 -5.03 -20.00 -16.43
C VAL A 81 -4.20 -21.27 -16.31
N GLY A 82 -4.03 -21.74 -15.08
CA GLY A 82 -3.26 -22.94 -14.78
C GLY A 82 -3.96 -23.84 -13.76
N SER A 83 -3.17 -24.57 -12.97
CA SER A 83 -3.65 -25.42 -11.89
C SER A 83 -2.85 -25.17 -10.62
N MET A 84 -3.48 -24.63 -9.57
CA MET A 84 -2.90 -24.50 -8.24
C MET A 84 -3.73 -25.34 -7.26
N PRO A 85 -3.23 -26.51 -6.85
CA PRO A 85 -3.98 -27.42 -5.99
C PRO A 85 -4.42 -26.74 -4.68
N GLY A 86 -5.70 -26.93 -4.31
CA GLY A 86 -6.25 -26.38 -3.09
C GLY A 86 -6.53 -24.86 -3.10
N ARG A 87 -6.43 -24.22 -4.27
CA ARG A 87 -6.73 -22.80 -4.45
C ARG A 87 -7.87 -22.58 -5.42
N THR A 88 -8.69 -21.57 -5.18
CA THR A 88 -9.71 -21.09 -6.12
C THR A 88 -9.08 -20.22 -7.21
N ASN A 89 -8.07 -19.45 -6.83
CA ASN A 89 -7.32 -18.61 -7.76
C ASN A 89 -6.34 -19.46 -8.58
N GLN A 90 -6.68 -19.71 -9.84
CA GLN A 90 -5.93 -20.54 -10.80
C GLN A 90 -5.06 -19.71 -11.76
N ARG A 91 -4.83 -18.43 -11.46
CA ARG A 91 -4.05 -17.53 -12.31
C ARG A 91 -2.56 -17.67 -12.08
N PHE A 92 -1.81 -17.74 -13.16
CA PHE A 92 -0.34 -17.72 -13.14
C PHE A 92 0.18 -16.57 -14.00
N VAL A 93 1.30 -16.03 -13.58
CA VAL A 93 2.07 -15.01 -14.30
C VAL A 93 3.19 -15.70 -15.06
N GLU A 94 3.21 -15.55 -16.37
CA GLU A 94 4.35 -15.96 -17.20
C GLU A 94 5.44 -14.88 -17.14
N THR A 95 6.65 -15.30 -16.80
CA THR A 95 7.85 -14.47 -16.75
C THR A 95 8.94 -15.07 -17.63
N PRO A 96 10.04 -14.38 -17.94
CA PRO A 96 11.18 -14.96 -18.64
C PRO A 96 11.80 -16.18 -17.94
N SER A 97 11.59 -16.33 -16.63
CA SER A 97 12.15 -17.42 -15.82
C SER A 97 11.19 -18.60 -15.67
N GLY A 98 9.93 -18.49 -16.07
CA GLY A 98 8.89 -19.49 -15.87
C GLY A 98 7.61 -18.90 -15.30
N PHE A 99 6.79 -19.74 -14.65
CA PHE A 99 5.46 -19.37 -14.18
C PHE A 99 5.43 -19.18 -12.67
N LEU A 100 4.82 -18.07 -12.23
CA LEU A 100 4.57 -17.75 -10.82
C LEU A 100 3.06 -17.84 -10.54
N TRP A 101 2.67 -18.31 -9.35
CA TRP A 101 1.27 -18.21 -8.97
C TRP A 101 0.86 -16.75 -8.76
N GLY A 102 -0.12 -16.28 -9.52
CA GLY A 102 -0.51 -14.88 -9.62
C GLY A 102 -1.02 -14.26 -8.32
N GLY A 103 -1.56 -15.07 -7.39
CA GLY A 103 -2.07 -14.56 -6.11
C GLY A 103 -1.02 -13.92 -5.21
N GLN A 104 0.26 -14.23 -5.43
CA GLN A 104 1.40 -13.74 -4.63
C GLN A 104 2.24 -12.68 -5.36
N VAL A 105 1.83 -12.29 -6.57
CA VAL A 105 2.55 -11.31 -7.39
C VAL A 105 1.64 -10.10 -7.62
N GLN A 106 1.96 -8.99 -7.01
CA GLN A 106 1.24 -7.73 -7.21
C GLN A 106 1.54 -7.18 -8.61
N PRO A 107 0.53 -6.90 -9.45
CA PRO A 107 0.73 -6.13 -10.67
C PRO A 107 1.22 -4.73 -10.30
N VAL A 108 2.31 -4.28 -10.91
CA VAL A 108 2.89 -2.96 -10.65
C VAL A 108 3.30 -2.30 -11.94
N GLN A 109 3.47 -0.99 -11.89
CA GLN A 109 4.04 -0.19 -12.98
C GLN A 109 5.34 0.45 -12.51
N ASN A 110 6.17 0.85 -13.46
CA ASN A 110 7.33 1.69 -13.20
C ASN A 110 7.17 2.98 -13.99
N GLN A 111 6.45 3.93 -13.39
CA GLN A 111 6.16 5.23 -13.99
C GLN A 111 6.72 6.36 -13.11
N PRO A 112 8.03 6.64 -13.19
CA PRO A 112 8.60 7.80 -12.53
C PRO A 112 7.97 9.10 -13.05
N ASN A 113 7.73 10.02 -12.15
CA ASN A 113 7.10 11.30 -12.43
C ASN A 113 8.13 12.43 -12.52
N VAL A 114 7.75 13.53 -13.15
CA VAL A 114 8.46 14.80 -12.98
C VAL A 114 7.98 15.42 -11.67
N PRO A 115 8.84 15.54 -10.64
CA PRO A 115 8.41 16.05 -9.37
C PRO A 115 7.97 17.51 -9.44
N VAL A 116 6.88 17.86 -8.71
CA VAL A 116 6.54 19.27 -8.50
C VAL A 116 7.48 19.89 -7.47
N THR A 117 7.71 21.19 -7.59
CA THR A 117 8.64 21.94 -6.72
C THR A 117 7.94 22.88 -5.76
N THR A 118 6.61 22.95 -5.81
CA THR A 118 5.78 23.78 -4.92
C THR A 118 4.59 22.98 -4.43
N LEU A 119 4.19 23.20 -3.19
CA LEU A 119 3.00 22.59 -2.59
C LEU A 119 1.80 23.54 -2.71
N PRO A 120 0.59 23.01 -3.01
CA PRO A 120 -0.62 23.79 -2.90
C PRO A 120 -0.97 24.08 -1.44
N LEU A 121 -1.64 25.20 -1.19
CA LEU A 121 -2.27 25.49 0.09
C LEU A 121 -3.64 24.80 0.15
N THR A 122 -3.87 24.04 1.21
CA THR A 122 -5.12 23.32 1.45
C THR A 122 -5.69 23.67 2.84
N SER A 123 -6.86 23.13 3.20
CA SER A 123 -7.41 23.24 4.55
C SER A 123 -6.53 22.56 5.62
N LEU A 124 -5.64 21.67 5.20
CA LEU A 124 -4.68 20.95 6.05
C LEU A 124 -3.30 21.65 6.18
N GLY A 125 -3.17 22.83 5.55
CA GLY A 125 -1.90 23.53 5.37
C GLY A 125 -1.30 23.28 3.98
N GLU A 126 -0.04 23.67 3.78
CA GLU A 126 0.69 23.34 2.56
C GLU A 126 0.86 21.82 2.44
N GLY A 127 0.50 21.25 1.29
CA GLY A 127 0.65 19.81 1.06
C GLY A 127 -0.21 19.27 -0.06
N MET A 128 0.00 17.99 -0.37
CA MET A 128 -0.71 17.27 -1.42
C MET A 128 -0.77 15.77 -1.13
N TRP A 129 -1.82 15.12 -1.62
CA TRP A 129 -1.88 13.66 -1.67
C TRP A 129 -0.98 13.16 -2.80
N VAL A 130 -0.16 12.15 -2.51
CA VAL A 130 0.72 11.54 -3.52
C VAL A 130 0.55 10.02 -3.51
N GLU A 131 0.54 9.42 -4.69
CA GLU A 131 0.44 7.98 -4.91
C GLU A 131 1.78 7.42 -5.42
N VAL A 132 2.21 6.28 -4.90
CA VAL A 132 3.42 5.59 -5.40
C VAL A 132 3.13 4.94 -6.75
N THR A 133 3.86 5.33 -7.79
CA THR A 133 3.69 4.84 -9.18
C THR A 133 4.87 4.02 -9.70
N VAL A 134 5.80 3.69 -8.83
CA VAL A 134 6.91 2.76 -9.09
C VAL A 134 6.69 1.48 -8.26
N PRO A 135 7.33 0.35 -8.57
CA PRO A 135 7.12 -0.89 -7.83
C PRO A 135 7.29 -0.76 -6.32
N TYR A 136 8.30 0.00 -5.90
CA TYR A 136 8.49 0.44 -4.52
C TYR A 136 9.51 1.59 -4.46
N VAL A 137 9.51 2.31 -3.36
CA VAL A 137 10.45 3.39 -3.05
C VAL A 137 10.96 3.22 -1.62
N ASP A 138 12.30 3.24 -1.46
CA ASP A 138 12.92 3.27 -0.15
C ASP A 138 12.83 4.68 0.44
N LEU A 139 12.66 4.74 1.76
CA LEU A 139 12.41 5.98 2.49
C LEU A 139 13.48 6.22 3.55
N VAL A 140 13.65 7.49 3.93
CA VAL A 140 14.45 7.89 5.09
C VAL A 140 13.52 8.33 6.21
N LEU A 141 13.65 7.74 7.39
CA LEU A 141 12.93 8.20 8.57
C LEU A 141 13.52 9.55 9.03
N ASP A 142 12.69 10.60 8.99
CA ASP A 142 13.10 11.98 9.34
C ASP A 142 13.14 12.22 10.85
N ASN A 143 12.29 11.54 11.61
CA ASN A 143 12.07 11.79 13.03
C ASN A 143 12.24 10.56 13.94
N PRO A 144 13.41 9.90 13.96
CA PRO A 144 13.65 8.74 14.82
C PRO A 144 13.42 9.08 16.32
N PRO A 145 13.09 8.08 17.18
CA PRO A 145 12.96 6.66 16.84
C PRO A 145 11.63 6.30 16.18
N ALA A 146 11.60 5.17 15.46
CA ALA A 146 10.40 4.62 14.84
C ALA A 146 9.27 4.39 15.86
N ARG A 147 8.03 4.70 15.49
CA ARG A 147 6.83 4.58 16.33
C ARG A 147 5.90 3.49 15.85
N ALA A 148 5.61 3.45 14.54
CA ALA A 148 4.70 2.47 13.94
C ALA A 148 5.20 1.02 14.10
N PRO A 149 4.31 0.04 14.38
CA PRO A 149 4.70 -1.36 14.51
C PRO A 149 5.37 -1.93 13.26
N TRP A 150 4.82 -1.62 12.06
CA TRP A 150 5.39 -2.08 10.79
C TRP A 150 6.83 -1.58 10.60
N LEU A 151 7.09 -0.31 10.93
CA LEU A 151 8.39 0.33 10.78
C LEU A 151 9.41 -0.27 11.76
N LYS A 152 9.01 -0.46 13.02
CA LYS A 152 9.84 -1.13 14.02
C LYS A 152 10.24 -2.53 13.57
N TYR A 153 9.30 -3.29 12.99
CA TYR A 153 9.55 -4.61 12.46
C TYR A 153 10.57 -4.57 11.30
N GLN A 154 10.36 -3.74 10.28
CA GLN A 154 11.30 -3.61 9.15
C GLN A 154 12.71 -3.25 9.61
N LEU A 155 12.84 -2.24 10.48
CA LEU A 155 14.14 -1.85 11.01
C LEU A 155 14.80 -2.95 11.86
N SER A 156 14.01 -3.76 12.58
CA SER A 156 14.54 -4.88 13.38
C SER A 156 15.19 -5.99 12.55
N ILE A 157 14.77 -6.13 11.29
CA ILE A 157 15.32 -7.08 10.32
C ILE A 157 16.26 -6.43 9.31
N ASN A 158 16.73 -5.21 9.61
CA ASN A 158 17.65 -4.40 8.79
C ASN A 158 17.12 -4.06 7.37
N LEU A 159 15.81 -3.96 7.20
CA LEU A 159 15.21 -3.44 5.98
C LEU A 159 14.95 -1.93 6.11
N PRO A 160 15.19 -1.13 5.03
CA PRO A 160 14.81 0.27 5.02
C PRO A 160 13.29 0.41 5.08
N PRO A 161 12.77 1.54 5.61
CA PRO A 161 11.38 1.90 5.41
C PRO A 161 11.08 1.95 3.93
N ARG A 162 9.92 1.41 3.52
CA ARG A 162 9.54 1.28 2.10
C ARG A 162 8.06 1.53 1.91
N PHE A 163 7.72 2.29 0.84
CA PHE A 163 6.37 2.31 0.30
C PHE A 163 6.31 1.60 -1.03
N TYR A 164 5.15 1.03 -1.31
CA TYR A 164 4.89 0.15 -2.45
C TYR A 164 3.90 0.78 -3.42
N TYR A 165 3.90 0.32 -4.65
CA TYR A 165 2.96 0.73 -5.70
C TYR A 165 1.53 0.82 -5.18
N SER A 166 0.83 1.91 -5.53
CA SER A 166 -0.54 2.26 -5.13
C SER A 166 -0.77 2.68 -3.67
N GLN A 167 0.27 2.77 -2.85
CA GLN A 167 0.12 3.42 -1.55
C GLN A 167 -0.03 4.93 -1.72
N ILE A 168 -0.89 5.53 -0.89
CA ILE A 168 -1.19 6.97 -0.93
C ILE A 168 -0.81 7.60 0.40
N VAL A 169 -0.10 8.72 0.36
CA VAL A 169 0.38 9.41 1.55
C VAL A 169 0.31 10.92 1.36
N TRP A 170 0.31 11.68 2.45
CA TRP A 170 0.36 13.14 2.43
C TRP A 170 1.81 13.62 2.35
N ALA A 171 2.12 14.47 1.36
CA ALA A 171 3.39 15.17 1.24
C ALA A 171 3.21 16.62 1.73
N ASP A 172 4.00 17.03 2.75
CA ASP A 172 3.86 18.32 3.43
C ASP A 172 5.10 19.23 3.33
N GLN A 173 6.19 18.73 2.74
CA GLN A 173 7.37 19.55 2.41
C GLN A 173 8.05 19.03 1.15
N ILE A 174 8.73 19.95 0.47
CA ILE A 174 9.59 19.66 -0.68
C ILE A 174 11.01 20.13 -0.36
N ARG A 175 11.99 19.34 -0.75
CA ARG A 175 13.40 19.67 -0.67
C ARG A 175 14.09 19.29 -1.98
N VAL A 176 14.96 20.16 -2.47
CA VAL A 176 15.89 19.85 -3.57
C VAL A 176 17.27 19.71 -2.97
N ASP A 177 17.95 18.61 -3.24
CA ASP A 177 19.31 18.39 -2.76
C ASP A 177 20.37 19.05 -3.66
N ALA A 178 21.65 18.85 -3.33
CA ALA A 178 22.76 19.47 -4.05
C ALA A 178 22.93 18.92 -5.49
N ASP A 179 22.42 17.73 -5.76
CA ASP A 179 22.46 17.07 -7.06
C ASP A 179 21.23 17.41 -7.91
N GLY A 180 20.33 18.26 -7.40
CA GLY A 180 19.11 18.69 -8.06
C GLY A 180 17.95 17.69 -7.93
N GLN A 181 18.09 16.63 -7.15
CA GLN A 181 17.02 15.66 -6.92
C GLN A 181 15.97 16.26 -5.96
N THR A 182 14.71 16.11 -6.33
CA THR A 182 13.56 16.55 -5.50
C THR A 182 13.13 15.44 -4.58
N TRP A 183 12.91 15.79 -3.31
CA TRP A 183 12.46 14.92 -2.24
C TRP A 183 11.16 15.43 -1.65
N TYR A 184 10.22 14.53 -1.36
CA TYR A 184 8.99 14.83 -0.64
C TYR A 184 9.09 14.35 0.81
N ARG A 185 8.70 15.21 1.76
CA ARG A 185 8.47 14.78 3.12
C ARG A 185 7.07 14.21 3.23
N LEU A 186 6.99 12.96 3.68
CA LEU A 186 5.79 12.15 3.69
C LEU A 186 5.30 11.96 5.12
N ASN A 187 4.01 12.21 5.34
CA ASN A 187 3.35 12.13 6.64
C ASN A 187 2.06 11.33 6.55
N GLU A 188 1.95 10.25 7.33
CA GLU A 188 0.67 9.55 7.49
C GLU A 188 -0.24 10.35 8.41
N LYS A 189 -1.20 11.07 7.84
CA LYS A 189 -2.11 11.98 8.56
C LYS A 189 -2.77 11.37 9.80
N TYR A 190 -3.04 10.05 9.78
CA TYR A 190 -3.67 9.30 10.88
C TYR A 190 -2.76 8.19 11.41
N GLY A 191 -1.48 8.26 11.10
CA GLY A 191 -0.47 7.28 11.49
C GLY A 191 0.09 7.46 12.88
N SER A 192 1.17 6.75 13.17
CA SER A 192 1.86 6.76 14.46
C SER A 192 2.77 7.99 14.66
N GLY A 193 2.79 8.91 13.70
CA GLY A 193 3.62 10.13 13.75
C GLY A 193 5.03 9.94 13.22
N ASP A 194 5.31 8.84 12.51
CA ASP A 194 6.55 8.69 11.74
C ASP A 194 6.47 9.56 10.48
N VAL A 195 7.57 10.21 10.16
CA VAL A 195 7.72 11.12 9.02
C VAL A 195 8.90 10.65 8.19
N PHE A 196 8.75 10.68 6.87
CA PHE A 196 9.74 10.13 5.95
C PHE A 196 10.12 11.14 4.87
N TRP A 197 11.31 10.94 4.29
CA TRP A 197 11.68 11.52 3.01
C TRP A 197 11.73 10.42 1.95
N GLY A 198 11.13 10.69 0.79
CA GLY A 198 11.16 9.81 -0.37
C GLY A 198 11.50 10.58 -1.64
N ALA A 199 12.13 9.91 -2.63
CA ALA A 199 12.45 10.51 -3.92
C ALA A 199 11.17 10.95 -4.63
N GLY A 200 11.03 12.23 -4.96
CA GLY A 200 9.80 12.82 -5.50
C GLY A 200 9.33 12.17 -6.81
N GLU A 201 10.26 11.70 -7.62
CA GLU A 201 9.95 11.00 -8.87
C GLU A 201 9.16 9.69 -8.69
N ALA A 202 9.19 9.08 -7.49
CA ALA A 202 8.42 7.88 -7.19
C ALA A 202 6.92 8.14 -7.01
N PHE A 203 6.53 9.40 -6.89
CA PHE A 203 5.20 9.80 -6.45
C PHE A 203 4.48 10.64 -7.49
N HIS A 204 3.27 10.22 -7.82
CA HIS A 204 2.32 10.99 -8.61
C HIS A 204 1.47 11.88 -7.67
N PRO A 205 1.50 13.22 -7.80
CA PRO A 205 0.58 14.08 -7.09
C PRO A 205 -0.86 13.84 -7.57
N LEU A 206 -1.75 13.38 -6.68
CA LEU A 206 -3.16 13.23 -7.01
C LEU A 206 -3.78 14.59 -7.31
N THR A 207 -4.66 14.63 -8.30
CA THR A 207 -5.39 15.83 -8.66
C THR A 207 -6.84 15.78 -8.10
N PRO A 208 -7.51 16.95 -7.94
CA PRO A 208 -8.93 16.97 -7.57
C PRO A 208 -9.82 16.17 -8.53
N GLU A 209 -9.49 16.16 -9.82
CA GLU A 209 -10.21 15.43 -10.87
C GLU A 209 -10.17 13.91 -10.63
N GLU A 210 -9.05 13.39 -10.12
CA GLU A 210 -8.91 11.97 -9.81
C GLU A 210 -9.74 11.51 -8.60
N VAL A 211 -10.21 12.46 -7.79
CA VAL A 211 -11.09 12.21 -6.64
C VAL A 211 -12.55 12.56 -6.94
N THR A 212 -12.82 13.17 -8.10
CA THR A 212 -14.17 13.58 -8.51
C THR A 212 -15.15 12.40 -8.40
N PRO A 213 -16.32 12.61 -7.74
CA PRO A 213 -17.33 11.59 -7.57
C PRO A 213 -17.87 11.05 -8.91
N ILE A 214 -18.14 9.75 -8.94
CA ILE A 214 -18.81 9.08 -10.06
C ILE A 214 -20.31 9.06 -9.79
N HIS A 215 -21.12 9.51 -10.76
CA HIS A 215 -22.59 9.62 -10.68
C HIS A 215 -23.04 10.30 -9.38
N PRO A 216 -22.62 11.57 -9.14
CA PRO A 216 -22.85 12.25 -7.84
C PRO A 216 -24.32 12.48 -7.51
N ASP A 217 -25.19 12.56 -8.54
CA ASP A 217 -26.62 12.85 -8.39
C ASP A 217 -27.47 11.61 -8.11
N VAL A 218 -26.88 10.40 -8.16
CA VAL A 218 -27.58 9.15 -7.85
C VAL A 218 -27.49 8.88 -6.36
N SER A 219 -28.62 8.85 -5.67
CA SER A 219 -28.73 8.60 -4.22
C SER A 219 -28.99 7.13 -3.88
N ASP A 220 -29.68 6.37 -4.74
CA ASP A 220 -30.00 4.95 -4.53
C ASP A 220 -28.81 4.06 -4.96
N LYS A 221 -27.75 4.11 -4.15
CA LYS A 221 -26.52 3.32 -4.33
C LYS A 221 -26.41 2.26 -3.26
N ARG A 222 -26.11 1.02 -3.65
CA ARG A 222 -25.81 -0.07 -2.70
C ARG A 222 -24.67 -0.93 -3.21
N ILE A 223 -23.92 -1.49 -2.28
CA ILE A 223 -22.85 -2.46 -2.53
C ILE A 223 -23.32 -3.81 -2.01
N VAL A 224 -23.13 -4.87 -2.79
CA VAL A 224 -23.38 -6.25 -2.39
C VAL A 224 -22.05 -7.00 -2.40
N VAL A 225 -21.65 -7.56 -1.26
CA VAL A 225 -20.45 -8.38 -1.11
C VAL A 225 -20.89 -9.83 -0.91
N GLN A 226 -20.48 -10.72 -1.82
CA GLN A 226 -20.75 -12.17 -1.74
C GLN A 226 -19.49 -12.88 -1.23
N VAL A 227 -19.46 -13.21 0.06
CA VAL A 227 -18.24 -13.77 0.68
C VAL A 227 -17.92 -15.19 0.18
N ASN A 228 -18.93 -15.99 -0.22
CA ASN A 228 -18.69 -17.32 -0.81
C ASN A 228 -18.08 -17.26 -2.22
N GLN A 229 -18.38 -16.20 -2.96
CA GLN A 229 -17.93 -16.02 -4.35
C GLN A 229 -16.72 -15.09 -4.45
N GLN A 230 -16.41 -14.41 -3.37
CA GLN A 230 -15.35 -13.40 -3.30
C GLN A 230 -15.54 -12.31 -4.38
N THR A 231 -16.77 -11.77 -4.44
CA THR A 231 -17.17 -10.74 -5.39
C THR A 231 -17.83 -9.56 -4.70
N LEU A 232 -17.75 -8.42 -5.35
CA LEU A 232 -18.43 -7.19 -4.97
C LEU A 232 -19.14 -6.62 -6.18
N SER A 233 -20.41 -6.26 -6.02
CA SER A 233 -21.22 -5.61 -7.04
C SER A 233 -21.76 -4.27 -6.52
N CYS A 234 -21.69 -3.22 -7.34
CA CYS A 234 -22.28 -1.92 -7.07
C CYS A 234 -23.53 -1.72 -7.91
N PHE A 235 -24.61 -1.26 -7.26
CA PHE A 235 -25.90 -1.07 -7.90
C PHE A 235 -26.39 0.38 -7.78
N GLU A 236 -27.02 0.88 -8.83
CA GLU A 236 -27.85 2.08 -8.86
C GLU A 236 -29.29 1.67 -9.11
N GLY A 237 -30.14 1.76 -8.08
CA GLY A 237 -31.45 1.12 -8.11
C GLY A 237 -31.33 -0.40 -8.32
N SER A 238 -31.88 -0.92 -9.43
CA SER A 238 -31.79 -2.31 -9.82
C SER A 238 -30.63 -2.64 -10.78
N MET A 239 -29.93 -1.62 -11.30
CA MET A 239 -28.89 -1.81 -12.31
C MET A 239 -27.52 -2.02 -11.66
N GLU A 240 -26.85 -3.11 -12.02
CA GLU A 240 -25.45 -3.33 -11.66
C GLU A 240 -24.57 -2.45 -12.56
N VAL A 241 -23.80 -1.54 -11.93
CA VAL A 241 -22.94 -0.56 -12.62
C VAL A 241 -21.46 -0.86 -12.49
N TYR A 242 -21.09 -1.74 -11.56
CA TYR A 242 -19.70 -2.16 -11.36
C TYR A 242 -19.62 -3.54 -10.70
N PHE A 243 -18.62 -4.32 -11.11
CA PHE A 243 -18.34 -5.65 -10.58
C PHE A 243 -16.82 -5.80 -10.34
N ALA A 244 -16.44 -6.38 -9.21
CA ALA A 244 -15.05 -6.65 -8.85
C ALA A 244 -14.88 -8.02 -8.19
N LYS A 245 -13.73 -8.66 -8.40
CA LYS A 245 -13.22 -9.73 -7.54
C LYS A 245 -12.54 -9.11 -6.32
N ILE A 246 -12.82 -9.63 -5.14
CA ILE A 246 -12.30 -9.13 -3.88
C ILE A 246 -11.65 -10.25 -3.06
N SER A 247 -11.03 -9.89 -1.93
CA SER A 247 -10.65 -10.82 -0.88
C SER A 247 -11.29 -10.37 0.43
N SER A 248 -12.25 -11.16 0.93
CA SER A 248 -12.91 -10.92 2.21
C SER A 248 -12.10 -11.49 3.38
N GLY A 249 -12.63 -11.38 4.58
CA GLY A 249 -12.08 -11.94 5.80
C GLY A 249 -11.85 -13.45 5.68
N ALA A 250 -10.66 -13.92 6.07
CA ALA A 250 -10.34 -15.34 6.11
C ALA A 250 -11.03 -16.03 7.28
N LEU A 251 -11.48 -17.27 7.06
CA LEU A 251 -12.05 -18.11 8.12
C LEU A 251 -11.00 -19.06 8.75
N TYR A 252 -9.84 -19.16 8.13
CA TYR A 252 -8.75 -20.01 8.57
C TYR A 252 -7.42 -19.26 8.53
N ASP A 253 -6.55 -19.55 9.50
CA ASP A 253 -5.18 -19.04 9.53
C ASP A 253 -4.25 -19.84 8.59
N ALA A 254 -2.99 -19.46 8.54
CA ALA A 254 -1.99 -20.12 7.70
C ALA A 254 -1.69 -21.58 8.11
N TRP A 255 -2.07 -21.98 9.31
CA TRP A 255 -1.90 -23.34 9.83
C TRP A 255 -3.18 -24.19 9.70
N GLY A 256 -4.27 -23.63 9.13
CA GLY A 256 -5.55 -24.30 8.94
C GLY A 256 -6.46 -24.28 10.17
N ASN A 257 -6.15 -23.50 11.20
CA ASN A 257 -7.06 -23.31 12.33
C ASN A 257 -8.17 -22.35 11.96
N ARG A 258 -9.40 -22.64 12.38
CA ARG A 258 -10.53 -21.75 12.17
C ARG A 258 -10.40 -20.48 13.04
N VAL A 259 -10.59 -19.30 12.42
CA VAL A 259 -10.51 -17.98 13.06
C VAL A 259 -11.72 -17.14 12.68
N ASP A 260 -12.87 -17.41 13.32
CA ASP A 260 -14.14 -16.75 12.98
C ASP A 260 -14.10 -15.22 13.13
N VAL A 261 -13.26 -14.71 14.05
CA VAL A 261 -13.11 -13.25 14.26
C VAL A 261 -12.47 -12.51 13.08
N TRP A 262 -11.93 -13.24 12.11
CA TRP A 262 -11.40 -12.64 10.87
C TRP A 262 -12.46 -12.60 9.77
N GLY A 263 -13.61 -13.26 9.92
CA GLY A 263 -14.69 -13.21 8.92
C GLY A 263 -15.20 -11.79 8.70
N THR A 264 -15.49 -11.43 7.44
CA THR A 264 -16.20 -10.18 7.15
C THR A 264 -17.62 -10.29 7.71
N PRO A 265 -18.06 -9.35 8.60
CA PRO A 265 -19.38 -9.44 9.23
C PRO A 265 -20.50 -9.44 8.19
N VAL A 266 -21.36 -10.46 8.25
CA VAL A 266 -22.55 -10.61 7.39
C VAL A 266 -23.65 -9.64 7.85
N GLY A 267 -24.39 -9.08 6.89
CA GLY A 267 -25.49 -8.14 7.13
C GLY A 267 -25.29 -6.82 6.41
N GLU A 268 -26.17 -5.86 6.69
CA GLU A 268 -26.17 -4.54 6.06
C GLU A 268 -25.62 -3.47 7.01
N SER A 269 -24.67 -2.70 6.54
CA SER A 269 -24.08 -1.57 7.27
C SER A 269 -23.81 -0.40 6.30
N PRO A 270 -24.04 0.85 6.71
CA PRO A 270 -23.73 2.00 5.88
C PRO A 270 -22.24 2.35 5.93
N ILE A 271 -21.71 2.92 4.85
CA ILE A 271 -20.41 3.58 4.89
C ILE A 271 -20.55 4.83 5.77
N TRP A 272 -19.78 4.89 6.85
CA TRP A 272 -19.81 5.98 7.81
C TRP A 272 -18.59 6.91 7.74
N ARG A 273 -17.48 6.40 7.21
CA ARG A 273 -16.26 7.21 7.01
C ARG A 273 -15.55 6.79 5.74
N LYS A 274 -15.01 7.77 5.02
CA LYS A 274 -14.13 7.55 3.87
C LYS A 274 -12.92 8.45 3.97
N ALA A 275 -11.77 7.92 3.57
CA ALA A 275 -10.52 8.68 3.49
C ALA A 275 -9.70 8.25 2.27
N ILE A 276 -9.06 9.21 1.61
CA ILE A 276 -8.15 8.94 0.48
C ILE A 276 -7.05 7.98 0.92
N SER A 277 -6.55 8.13 2.15
CA SER A 277 -5.54 7.25 2.74
C SER A 277 -5.73 7.13 4.24
N LEU A 278 -5.58 5.91 4.75
CA LEU A 278 -5.53 5.61 6.18
C LEU A 278 -4.49 4.51 6.45
N PRO A 279 -3.71 4.60 7.54
CA PRO A 279 -3.04 3.43 8.06
C PRO A 279 -4.07 2.47 8.65
N LEU A 280 -3.94 1.20 8.34
CA LEU A 280 -4.77 0.15 8.93
C LEU A 280 -3.95 -0.62 9.95
N SER A 281 -4.55 -0.92 11.09
CA SER A 281 -3.91 -1.70 12.14
C SER A 281 -4.93 -2.52 12.91
N GLY A 282 -4.49 -3.60 13.52
CA GLY A 282 -5.33 -4.44 14.34
C GLY A 282 -4.52 -5.41 15.19
N GLY A 283 -5.20 -6.15 16.06
CA GLY A 283 -4.57 -7.04 17.02
C GLY A 283 -4.15 -6.34 18.32
N SER A 284 -3.27 -6.99 19.08
CA SER A 284 -2.74 -6.47 20.34
C SER A 284 -1.35 -5.88 20.16
N ALA A 285 -0.85 -5.19 21.18
CA ALA A 285 0.52 -4.67 21.20
C ALA A 285 1.60 -5.77 21.01
N ALA A 286 1.28 -7.03 21.39
CA ALA A 286 2.21 -8.17 21.28
C ALA A 286 2.04 -8.95 19.97
N ALA A 287 0.84 -8.91 19.33
CA ALA A 287 0.50 -9.68 18.12
C ALA A 287 -0.32 -8.84 17.13
N GLY A 288 -0.04 -7.55 17.07
CA GLY A 288 -0.68 -6.63 16.14
C GLY A 288 -0.07 -6.66 14.76
N TRP A 289 -0.83 -6.14 13.80
CA TRP A 289 -0.39 -5.86 12.45
C TRP A 289 -0.65 -4.38 12.13
N SER A 290 0.12 -3.83 11.22
CA SER A 290 0.00 -2.45 10.80
C SER A 290 0.40 -2.32 9.34
N LEU A 291 -0.46 -1.69 8.55
CA LEU A 291 -0.30 -1.45 7.12
C LEU A 291 -0.33 0.06 6.88
N PRO A 292 0.79 0.67 6.49
CA PRO A 292 0.85 2.11 6.24
C PRO A 292 0.17 2.50 4.94
N ALA A 293 -0.30 3.74 4.87
CA ALA A 293 -0.66 4.45 3.63
C ALA A 293 -1.61 3.66 2.71
N VAL A 294 -2.62 2.99 3.29
CA VAL A 294 -3.62 2.24 2.52
C VAL A 294 -4.57 3.22 1.84
N GLY A 295 -4.67 3.15 0.51
CA GLY A 295 -5.48 4.06 -0.28
C GLY A 295 -6.95 3.67 -0.39
N TRP A 296 -7.81 4.66 -0.67
CA TRP A 296 -9.22 4.53 -1.05
C TRP A 296 -10.09 3.79 -0.03
N VAL A 297 -9.98 4.19 1.23
CA VAL A 297 -10.60 3.50 2.37
C VAL A 297 -12.06 3.96 2.57
N SER A 298 -12.98 2.99 2.63
CA SER A 298 -14.42 3.19 2.90
C SER A 298 -14.85 2.29 4.06
N LEU A 299 -14.92 2.86 5.28
CA LEU A 299 -15.30 2.14 6.51
C LEU A 299 -16.82 1.99 6.58
N PHE A 300 -17.30 0.75 6.81
CA PHE A 300 -18.74 0.45 6.90
C PHE A 300 -19.14 -0.31 8.17
N VAL A 301 -18.19 -0.87 8.94
CA VAL A 301 -18.47 -1.43 10.27
C VAL A 301 -17.70 -0.66 11.32
N GLY A 302 -18.35 -0.36 12.45
CA GLY A 302 -17.78 0.45 13.53
C GLY A 302 -16.52 -0.11 14.18
N THR A 303 -16.25 -1.40 14.02
CA THR A 303 -15.01 -2.07 14.48
C THR A 303 -13.80 -1.84 13.57
N GLY A 304 -13.94 -1.05 12.49
CA GLY A 304 -12.86 -0.73 11.57
C GLY A 304 -12.82 -1.56 10.28
N VAL A 305 -13.87 -2.32 9.97
CA VAL A 305 -13.97 -3.06 8.70
C VAL A 305 -14.26 -2.09 7.56
N ALA A 306 -13.48 -2.20 6.49
CA ALA A 306 -13.52 -1.30 5.34
C ALA A 306 -13.41 -2.05 4.00
N ILE A 307 -13.83 -1.38 2.93
CA ILE A 307 -13.41 -1.67 1.56
C ILE A 307 -12.20 -0.76 1.29
N HIS A 308 -11.10 -1.30 0.77
CA HIS A 308 -9.88 -0.52 0.55
C HIS A 308 -8.94 -1.15 -0.49
N SER A 309 -7.99 -0.39 -1.00
CA SER A 309 -6.94 -0.89 -1.91
C SER A 309 -5.98 -1.85 -1.19
N THR A 310 -5.31 -2.70 -1.99
CA THR A 310 -4.40 -3.72 -1.47
C THR A 310 -3.11 -3.75 -2.27
N TYR A 311 -1.97 -3.56 -1.59
CA TYR A 311 -0.63 -3.59 -2.19
C TYR A 311 0.19 -4.83 -1.76
N TRP A 312 -0.31 -5.66 -0.82
CA TRP A 312 0.42 -6.79 -0.23
C TRP A 312 0.01 -8.16 -0.76
N HIS A 313 -0.94 -8.26 -1.67
CA HIS A 313 -1.30 -9.48 -2.41
C HIS A 313 -2.08 -9.16 -3.68
N ASN A 314 -2.23 -10.17 -4.54
CA ASN A 314 -3.10 -10.16 -5.73
C ASN A 314 -4.05 -11.37 -5.72
N ASN A 315 -4.42 -11.85 -4.52
CA ASN A 315 -5.19 -13.09 -4.35
C ASN A 315 -6.71 -12.86 -4.35
N TYR A 316 -7.20 -12.00 -5.24
CA TYR A 316 -8.64 -11.76 -5.36
C TYR A 316 -9.35 -13.00 -5.87
N GLY A 317 -10.49 -13.33 -5.25
CA GLY A 317 -11.23 -14.57 -5.42
C GLY A 317 -11.03 -15.56 -4.28
N GLU A 318 -10.15 -15.27 -3.31
CA GLU A 318 -9.95 -16.06 -2.09
C GLU A 318 -9.99 -15.17 -0.84
N PRO A 319 -10.56 -15.64 0.28
CA PRO A 319 -10.52 -14.95 1.57
C PRO A 319 -9.06 -14.80 2.04
N SER A 320 -8.61 -13.57 2.33
CA SER A 320 -7.21 -13.30 2.71
C SER A 320 -7.06 -12.21 3.76
N SER A 321 -8.14 -11.51 4.14
CA SER A 321 -8.09 -10.41 5.09
C SER A 321 -8.41 -10.84 6.53
N ARG A 322 -8.39 -9.86 7.44
CA ARG A 322 -8.85 -10.02 8.84
C ARG A 322 -10.14 -9.26 9.09
N GLY A 323 -11.08 -9.34 8.12
CA GLY A 323 -12.39 -8.74 8.18
C GLY A 323 -12.71 -7.72 7.10
N CYS A 324 -11.72 -6.99 6.61
CA CYS A 324 -11.89 -6.02 5.54
C CYS A 324 -12.20 -6.69 4.18
N VAL A 325 -12.73 -5.92 3.27
CA VAL A 325 -12.92 -6.27 1.86
C VAL A 325 -11.76 -5.66 1.07
N ASN A 326 -10.77 -6.48 0.77
CA ASN A 326 -9.60 -6.10 -0.02
C ASN A 326 -9.99 -6.05 -1.51
N ALA A 327 -9.76 -4.93 -2.16
CA ALA A 327 -9.98 -4.72 -3.59
C ALA A 327 -8.65 -4.36 -4.29
N SER A 328 -8.60 -4.52 -5.61
CA SER A 328 -7.46 -3.99 -6.37
C SER A 328 -7.40 -2.46 -6.23
N PRO A 329 -6.25 -1.81 -6.45
CA PRO A 329 -6.15 -0.36 -6.36
C PRO A 329 -7.18 0.36 -7.24
N ASP A 330 -7.38 -0.10 -8.48
CA ASP A 330 -8.32 0.48 -9.42
C ASP A 330 -9.78 0.28 -8.98
N ASP A 331 -10.13 -0.94 -8.54
CA ASP A 331 -11.48 -1.23 -8.02
C ASP A 331 -11.78 -0.40 -6.78
N ALA A 332 -10.82 -0.32 -5.84
CA ALA A 332 -10.99 0.48 -4.62
C ALA A 332 -11.16 1.97 -4.94
N LYS A 333 -10.37 2.53 -5.87
CA LYS A 333 -10.47 3.92 -6.34
C LYS A 333 -11.84 4.18 -6.97
N TRP A 334 -12.31 3.26 -7.83
CA TRP A 334 -13.62 3.39 -8.46
C TRP A 334 -14.75 3.37 -7.42
N ILE A 335 -14.78 2.37 -6.51
CA ILE A 335 -15.77 2.21 -5.46
C ILE A 335 -15.77 3.43 -4.52
N PHE A 336 -14.59 3.90 -4.15
CA PHE A 336 -14.43 5.10 -3.32
C PHE A 336 -15.05 6.33 -3.98
N ARG A 337 -14.78 6.58 -5.24
CA ARG A 337 -15.32 7.74 -5.96
C ARG A 337 -16.82 7.64 -6.19
N TRP A 338 -17.34 6.42 -6.39
CA TRP A 338 -18.74 6.19 -6.68
C TRP A 338 -19.63 6.19 -5.43
N SER A 339 -19.17 5.62 -4.30
CA SER A 339 -20.00 5.47 -3.10
C SER A 339 -20.18 6.76 -2.32
N LEU A 340 -21.28 6.82 -1.53
CA LEU A 340 -21.55 7.92 -0.60
C LEU A 340 -20.99 7.59 0.80
N PRO A 341 -20.59 8.60 1.60
CA PRO A 341 -20.55 10.03 1.29
C PRO A 341 -19.51 10.36 0.22
N GLN A 342 -19.73 11.47 -0.50
CA GLN A 342 -18.74 12.01 -1.42
C GLN A 342 -17.55 12.57 -0.63
N VAL A 343 -16.33 12.36 -1.12
CA VAL A 343 -15.10 12.91 -0.53
C VAL A 343 -14.51 13.93 -1.46
N GLN A 344 -14.22 15.11 -0.94
CA GLN A 344 -13.46 16.14 -1.67
C GLN A 344 -11.97 15.84 -1.55
N TYR A 345 -11.18 16.26 -2.53
CA TYR A 345 -9.72 16.17 -2.49
C TYR A 345 -9.14 16.78 -1.20
N ASP A 346 -9.68 17.91 -0.79
CA ASP A 346 -9.35 18.62 0.43
C ASP A 346 -10.60 18.65 1.36
N PRO A 347 -10.58 18.06 2.53
CA PRO A 347 -9.41 17.48 3.26
C PRO A 347 -9.08 16.02 2.93
N GLY A 348 -9.76 15.35 1.99
CA GLY A 348 -9.52 13.95 1.64
C GLY A 348 -10.11 12.93 2.62
N ASP A 349 -10.95 13.38 3.54
CA ASP A 349 -11.59 12.57 4.58
C ASP A 349 -12.98 13.12 4.89
N VAL A 350 -13.93 12.23 5.11
CA VAL A 350 -15.29 12.58 5.53
C VAL A 350 -15.83 11.52 6.49
N THR A 351 -16.43 11.97 7.57
CA THR A 351 -17.18 11.14 8.51
C THR A 351 -18.62 11.65 8.56
N VAL A 352 -19.58 10.75 8.51
CA VAL A 352 -21.01 11.06 8.57
C VAL A 352 -21.69 10.29 9.68
N GLU A 353 -22.71 10.92 10.28
CA GLU A 353 -23.56 10.30 11.27
C GLU A 353 -24.58 9.36 10.63
N TRP A 354 -25.28 8.58 11.45
CA TRP A 354 -26.41 7.78 11.02
C TRP A 354 -27.47 8.65 10.30
N PRO A 355 -28.02 8.20 9.15
CA PRO A 355 -28.04 6.83 8.59
C PRO A 355 -26.80 6.46 7.75
N GLY A 356 -25.79 7.31 7.64
CA GLY A 356 -24.55 7.03 6.88
C GLY A 356 -24.72 7.24 5.38
N GLY A 357 -23.77 6.69 4.62
CA GLY A 357 -23.71 6.75 3.17
C GLY A 357 -24.26 5.49 2.49
N THR A 358 -23.62 5.08 1.40
CA THR A 358 -23.95 3.86 0.65
C THR A 358 -23.98 2.64 1.54
N LYS A 359 -25.05 1.85 1.44
CA LYS A 359 -25.20 0.60 2.19
C LYS A 359 -24.35 -0.51 1.59
N VAL A 360 -23.61 -1.19 2.45
CA VAL A 360 -22.85 -2.40 2.13
C VAL A 360 -23.59 -3.59 2.71
N ASN A 361 -24.10 -4.45 1.85
CA ASN A 361 -24.80 -5.69 2.21
C ASN A 361 -23.85 -6.87 1.99
N VAL A 362 -23.30 -7.38 3.09
CA VAL A 362 -22.44 -8.56 3.09
C VAL A 362 -23.30 -9.81 3.19
N GLN A 363 -23.22 -10.68 2.23
CA GLN A 363 -24.04 -11.88 2.09
C GLN A 363 -23.16 -13.13 2.09
N GLU A 364 -23.64 -14.13 2.81
CA GLU A 364 -23.12 -15.50 2.79
C GLU A 364 -24.25 -16.44 2.38
N THR A 365 -24.09 -17.12 1.27
CA THR A 365 -25.07 -18.14 0.86
C THR A 365 -24.76 -19.42 1.63
N VAL A 366 -25.66 -19.82 2.51
CA VAL A 366 -25.59 -21.11 3.20
C VAL A 366 -26.26 -22.13 2.28
N PHE A 367 -25.50 -23.12 1.80
CA PHE A 367 -26.00 -24.24 1.00
C PHE A 367 -26.37 -25.42 1.90
#